data_e8a2e1a6094107984f2bc4b4c3ca42d5
#
_entry.id   e8a2e1a6094107984f2bc4b4c3ca42d5
#
_cell.length_a   1.000
_cell.length_b   1.000
_cell.length_c   1.000
_cell.angle_alpha   90.00
_cell.angle_beta   90.00
_cell.angle_gamma   90.00
#
_symmetry.space_group_name_H-M   'P 1'
#
loop_
_entity.id
_entity.type
_entity.pdbx_description
1 polymer ?
#
loop_
_entity_poly.entity_id
_entity_poly.type
_entity_poly.pdbx_seq_one_letter_code
_entity_poly.pdbx_strand_id
1 'polypeptide(L)'
;KGHRNRKKPCGYRRVINKLKEDYQVIVMPQLEADDAIGIYATKEQGHIICSPDKDMRQIPGDLYDLSDGVVTITKEDGERWHYIQTMAGDQTDGYSGVPGLGIKKAAALLDEHGATWETVVKAFAEKNLSEDVALINARLAKILQANDYDFTNQQPILWTASSSGQADNGARVQDAAD
;
A
#
# COMPACT_ATOMS: atom_id res chain seq x y z
N LYS A 1 15.68 5.82 -1.57
CA LYS A 1 15.23 6.88 -0.66
C LYS A 1 16.30 7.94 -0.55
N GLY A 2 15.95 9.20 -0.87
CA GLY A 2 16.82 10.32 -0.65
C GLY A 2 17.15 10.42 0.84
N HIS A 3 18.40 10.23 1.22
CA HIS A 3 18.85 10.42 2.58
C HIS A 3 18.57 11.87 3.00
N ARG A 4 17.46 12.10 3.70
CA ARG A 4 17.22 13.38 4.37
C ARG A 4 18.24 13.53 5.49
N ASN A 5 19.38 14.13 5.15
CA ASN A 5 20.46 14.41 6.10
C ASN A 5 20.06 15.57 7.04
N ARG A 6 18.85 15.50 7.63
CA ARG A 6 18.35 16.49 8.58
C ARG A 6 18.70 16.05 9.98
N LYS A 7 19.34 16.92 10.73
CA LYS A 7 19.57 16.71 12.16
C LYS A 7 18.21 16.51 12.84
N LYS A 8 18.11 15.44 13.63
CA LYS A 8 16.89 15.20 14.43
C LYS A 8 16.68 16.35 15.42
N PRO A 9 15.45 16.80 15.67
CA PRO A 9 15.16 17.83 16.66
C PRO A 9 15.69 17.48 18.05
N CYS A 10 16.00 18.50 18.84
CA CYS A 10 16.33 18.33 20.26
C CYS A 10 15.15 17.61 20.96
N GLY A 11 15.46 16.60 21.76
CA GLY A 11 14.43 15.81 22.45
C GLY A 11 13.79 14.66 21.64
N TYR A 12 14.12 14.50 20.34
CA TYR A 12 13.56 13.42 19.51
C TYR A 12 13.62 12.04 20.18
N ARG A 13 14.79 11.66 20.71
CA ARG A 13 14.97 10.38 21.40
C ARG A 13 14.09 10.24 22.64
N ARG A 14 13.94 11.35 23.38
CA ARG A 14 13.11 11.37 24.62
C ARG A 14 11.64 11.13 24.28
N VAL A 15 11.13 11.75 23.21
CA VAL A 15 9.77 11.54 22.73
C VAL A 15 9.56 10.08 22.30
N ILE A 16 10.49 9.51 21.51
CA ILE A 16 10.41 8.10 21.10
C ILE A 16 10.40 7.15 22.31
N ASN A 17 11.26 7.40 23.30
CA ASN A 17 11.30 6.57 24.50
C ASN A 17 9.98 6.68 25.27
N LYS A 18 9.43 7.89 25.42
CA LYS A 18 8.15 8.10 26.09
C LYS A 18 7.00 7.39 25.36
N LEU A 19 6.96 7.44 24.03
CA LEU A 19 5.97 6.70 23.26
C LEU A 19 6.08 5.18 23.47
N LYS A 20 7.30 4.65 23.57
CA LYS A 20 7.52 3.22 23.86
C LYS A 20 7.11 2.81 25.28
N GLU A 21 7.16 3.73 26.22
CA GLU A 21 6.69 3.51 27.62
C GLU A 21 5.15 3.53 27.69
N ASP A 22 4.51 4.43 26.95
CA ASP A 22 3.08 4.70 27.07
C ASP A 22 2.20 3.84 26.14
N TYR A 23 2.78 3.32 25.05
CA TYR A 23 2.03 2.65 23.98
C TYR A 23 2.68 1.32 23.59
N GLN A 24 1.87 0.41 23.07
CA GLN A 24 2.38 -0.77 22.39
C GLN A 24 3.07 -0.35 21.09
N VAL A 25 4.35 -0.69 20.97
CA VAL A 25 5.16 -0.36 19.79
C VAL A 25 5.52 -1.63 19.05
N ILE A 26 5.21 -1.65 17.76
CA ILE A 26 5.58 -2.71 16.84
C ILE A 26 6.73 -2.22 15.96
N VAL A 27 7.75 -3.03 15.83
CA VAL A 27 8.88 -2.76 14.92
C VAL A 27 9.07 -3.99 14.05
N MET A 28 8.93 -3.81 12.75
CA MET A 28 9.22 -4.87 11.77
C MET A 28 10.58 -4.56 11.12
N PRO A 29 11.60 -5.42 11.36
CA PRO A 29 12.93 -5.21 10.76
C PRO A 29 12.85 -5.18 9.23
N GLN A 30 13.61 -4.27 8.61
CA GLN A 30 13.71 -4.11 7.14
C GLN A 30 12.44 -3.63 6.41
N LEU A 31 11.33 -3.39 7.13
CA LEU A 31 10.12 -2.80 6.59
C LEU A 31 10.00 -1.32 6.98
N GLU A 32 9.20 -0.61 6.22
CA GLU A 32 8.79 0.75 6.54
C GLU A 32 7.62 0.75 7.54
N ALA A 33 7.37 1.89 8.15
CA ALA A 33 6.24 2.00 9.08
C ALA A 33 4.90 1.74 8.37
N ASP A 34 4.78 2.19 7.14
CA ASP A 34 3.57 2.06 6.32
C ASP A 34 3.26 0.58 6.00
N ASP A 35 4.30 -0.21 5.69
CA ASP A 35 4.17 -1.66 5.52
C ASP A 35 3.72 -2.35 6.81
N ALA A 36 4.34 -1.98 7.94
CA ALA A 36 3.94 -2.52 9.23
C ALA A 36 2.47 -2.20 9.54
N ILE A 37 2.02 -0.97 9.28
CA ILE A 37 0.63 -0.55 9.45
C ILE A 37 -0.29 -1.40 8.55
N GLY A 38 0.03 -1.53 7.26
CA GLY A 38 -0.77 -2.29 6.31
C GLY A 38 -0.88 -3.76 6.66
N ILE A 39 0.23 -4.39 7.05
CA ILE A 39 0.27 -5.79 7.47
C ILE A 39 -0.61 -6.02 8.72
N TYR A 40 -0.45 -5.19 9.75
CA TYR A 40 -1.20 -5.37 11.00
C TYR A 40 -2.66 -5.00 10.85
N ALA A 41 -2.99 -3.92 10.15
CA ALA A 41 -4.38 -3.51 9.97
C ALA A 41 -5.21 -4.50 9.14
N THR A 42 -4.57 -5.25 8.22
CA THR A 42 -5.27 -6.24 7.40
C THR A 42 -5.19 -7.67 7.93
N LYS A 43 -4.32 -7.93 8.93
CA LYS A 43 -4.22 -9.24 9.58
C LYS A 43 -5.39 -9.53 10.50
N GLU A 44 -5.85 -8.52 11.22
CA GLU A 44 -6.91 -8.62 12.21
C GLU A 44 -7.97 -7.55 11.92
N GLN A 45 -9.24 -7.85 12.16
CA GLN A 45 -10.32 -6.88 11.98
C GLN A 45 -10.45 -5.93 13.18
N GLY A 46 -11.09 -4.78 12.97
CA GLY A 46 -11.44 -3.84 14.03
C GLY A 46 -10.39 -2.79 14.36
N HIS A 47 -9.37 -2.65 13.50
CA HIS A 47 -8.40 -1.56 13.62
C HIS A 47 -8.87 -0.33 12.86
N ILE A 48 -8.53 0.85 13.41
CA ILE A 48 -8.66 2.13 12.71
C ILE A 48 -7.24 2.65 12.49
N ILE A 49 -6.85 2.82 11.23
CA ILE A 49 -5.58 3.46 10.87
C ILE A 49 -5.72 4.96 11.15
N CYS A 50 -4.80 5.53 11.93
CA CYS A 50 -4.76 6.96 12.20
C CYS A 50 -3.49 7.55 11.59
N SER A 51 -3.60 8.17 10.42
CA SER A 51 -2.47 8.73 9.68
C SER A 51 -2.92 9.81 8.71
N PRO A 52 -2.21 10.96 8.62
CA PRO A 52 -2.46 11.98 7.62
C PRO A 52 -1.88 11.62 6.25
N ASP A 53 -1.19 10.48 6.14
CA ASP A 53 -0.57 10.07 4.88
C ASP A 53 -1.63 9.53 3.92
N LYS A 54 -1.73 10.17 2.74
CA LYS A 54 -2.64 9.77 1.67
C LYS A 54 -2.40 8.34 1.18
N ASP A 55 -1.19 7.81 1.37
CA ASP A 55 -0.79 6.50 0.87
C ASP A 55 -1.47 5.38 1.65
N MET A 56 -1.91 5.66 2.90
CA MET A 56 -2.75 4.76 3.70
C MET A 56 -4.08 4.38 3.03
N ARG A 57 -4.53 5.14 2.03
CA ARG A 57 -5.72 4.81 1.22
C ARG A 57 -5.57 3.54 0.36
N GLN A 58 -4.37 2.95 0.31
CA GLN A 58 -4.19 1.62 -0.28
C GLN A 58 -4.70 0.50 0.63
N ILE A 59 -4.85 0.74 1.93
CA ILE A 59 -5.10 -0.29 2.92
C ILE A 59 -6.61 -0.39 3.16
N PRO A 60 -7.24 -1.55 2.89
CA PRO A 60 -8.65 -1.77 3.21
C PRO A 60 -8.89 -1.69 4.72
N GLY A 61 -10.00 -1.09 5.12
CA GLY A 61 -10.39 -0.90 6.51
C GLY A 61 -10.71 0.55 6.83
N ASP A 62 -10.79 0.86 8.12
CA ASP A 62 -11.13 2.19 8.58
C ASP A 62 -9.89 3.08 8.69
N LEU A 63 -9.94 4.24 8.06
CA LEU A 63 -8.89 5.26 8.05
C LEU A 63 -9.41 6.57 8.66
N TYR A 64 -8.70 7.09 9.66
CA TYR A 64 -8.83 8.44 10.15
C TYR A 64 -7.61 9.26 9.72
N ASP A 65 -7.79 10.14 8.75
CA ASP A 65 -6.72 10.96 8.15
C ASP A 65 -6.47 12.29 8.88
N LEU A 66 -6.99 12.41 10.12
CA LEU A 66 -6.90 13.58 10.99
C LEU A 66 -7.73 14.79 10.49
N SER A 67 -8.67 14.60 9.57
CA SER A 67 -9.56 15.66 9.07
C SER A 67 -11.01 15.43 9.49
N ASP A 68 -11.86 14.95 8.58
CA ASP A 68 -13.32 15.04 8.71
C ASP A 68 -13.99 13.77 9.27
N GLY A 69 -13.23 12.87 9.91
CA GLY A 69 -13.77 11.65 10.49
C GLY A 69 -13.16 10.37 9.91
N VAL A 70 -13.75 9.24 10.28
CA VAL A 70 -13.31 7.92 9.82
C VAL A 70 -13.95 7.62 8.47
N VAL A 71 -13.12 7.19 7.51
CA VAL A 71 -13.55 6.74 6.17
C VAL A 71 -13.23 5.26 6.06
N THR A 72 -14.18 4.47 5.60
CA THR A 72 -13.95 3.05 5.30
C THR A 72 -13.45 2.90 3.87
N ILE A 73 -12.28 2.30 3.71
CA ILE A 73 -11.65 1.99 2.43
C ILE A 73 -12.00 0.56 2.06
N THR A 74 -12.63 0.34 0.90
CA THR A 74 -12.88 -1.00 0.40
C THR A 74 -11.61 -1.61 -0.21
N LYS A 75 -11.62 -2.91 -0.47
CA LYS A 75 -10.50 -3.58 -1.16
C LYS A 75 -10.31 -3.00 -2.57
N GLU A 76 -11.40 -2.75 -3.25
CA GLU A 76 -11.43 -2.17 -4.60
C GLU A 76 -10.89 -0.73 -4.61
N ASP A 77 -11.27 0.09 -3.61
CA ASP A 77 -10.73 1.45 -3.46
C ASP A 77 -9.23 1.43 -3.20
N GLY A 78 -8.75 0.53 -2.35
CA GLY A 78 -7.34 0.37 -2.05
C GLY A 78 -6.53 -0.07 -3.27
N GLU A 79 -7.03 -1.04 -4.03
CA GLU A 79 -6.40 -1.50 -5.28
C GLU A 79 -6.39 -0.39 -6.34
N ARG A 80 -7.51 0.32 -6.49
CA ARG A 80 -7.59 1.48 -7.38
C ARG A 80 -6.57 2.55 -7.00
N TRP A 81 -6.41 2.84 -5.70
CA TRP A 81 -5.42 3.80 -5.23
C TRP A 81 -3.98 3.35 -5.51
N HIS A 82 -3.68 2.07 -5.33
CA HIS A 82 -2.39 1.49 -5.70
C HIS A 82 -2.08 1.68 -7.20
N TYR A 83 -3.05 1.43 -8.09
CA TYR A 83 -2.87 1.65 -9.53
C TYR A 83 -2.68 3.13 -9.89
N ILE A 84 -3.41 4.04 -9.21
CA ILE A 84 -3.19 5.49 -9.38
C ILE A 84 -1.76 5.85 -9.03
N GLN A 85 -1.24 5.38 -7.89
CA GLN A 85 0.12 5.67 -7.44
C GLN A 85 1.16 5.04 -8.37
N THR A 86 0.95 3.81 -8.80
CA THR A 86 1.80 3.13 -9.79
C THR A 86 1.99 3.97 -11.05
N MET A 87 0.90 4.54 -11.57
CA MET A 87 0.94 5.35 -12.78
C MET A 87 1.43 6.78 -12.53
N ALA A 88 1.08 7.38 -11.41
CA ALA A 88 1.48 8.75 -11.09
C ALA A 88 2.95 8.87 -10.71
N GLY A 89 3.53 7.82 -10.13
CA GLY A 89 4.87 7.83 -9.56
C GLY A 89 4.98 8.65 -8.27
N ASP A 90 6.07 8.46 -7.55
CA ASP A 90 6.50 9.32 -6.45
C ASP A 90 8.01 9.53 -6.50
N GLN A 91 8.43 10.78 -6.72
CA GLN A 91 9.85 11.14 -6.79
C GLN A 91 10.52 11.06 -5.41
N THR A 92 9.74 11.20 -4.33
CA THR A 92 10.28 11.12 -2.97
C THR A 92 10.69 9.69 -2.66
N ASP A 93 9.90 8.73 -3.13
CA ASP A 93 10.12 7.29 -2.95
C ASP A 93 10.91 6.67 -4.11
N GLY A 94 11.25 7.47 -5.12
CA GLY A 94 12.22 7.13 -6.15
C GLY A 94 11.68 6.30 -7.31
N TYR A 95 10.36 6.33 -7.59
CA TYR A 95 9.78 5.72 -8.77
C TYR A 95 9.03 6.74 -9.63
N SER A 96 9.14 6.60 -10.95
CA SER A 96 8.80 7.68 -11.87
C SER A 96 7.35 7.67 -12.34
N GLY A 97 6.68 6.52 -12.29
CA GLY A 97 5.38 6.34 -12.92
C GLY A 97 5.41 6.54 -14.45
N VAL A 98 4.27 6.89 -15.00
CA VAL A 98 4.10 7.21 -16.42
C VAL A 98 4.42 8.68 -16.66
N PRO A 99 5.35 9.04 -17.57
CA PRO A 99 5.72 10.42 -17.84
C PRO A 99 4.52 11.32 -18.16
N GLY A 100 4.32 12.39 -17.37
CA GLY A 100 3.26 13.36 -17.55
C GLY A 100 1.87 12.93 -17.02
N LEU A 101 1.79 11.79 -16.35
CA LEU A 101 0.56 11.25 -15.77
C LEU A 101 0.59 11.42 -14.24
N GLY A 102 0.04 12.53 -13.73
CA GLY A 102 -0.12 12.73 -12.29
C GLY A 102 -1.42 12.11 -11.76
N ILE A 103 -1.60 12.11 -10.43
CA ILE A 103 -2.71 11.45 -9.69
C ILE A 103 -4.09 11.71 -10.32
N LYS A 104 -4.42 12.96 -10.67
CA LYS A 104 -5.73 13.31 -11.24
C LYS A 104 -5.98 12.66 -12.60
N LYS A 105 -4.96 12.64 -13.46
CA LYS A 105 -5.06 12.02 -14.79
C LYS A 105 -5.10 10.49 -14.68
N ALA A 106 -4.30 9.92 -13.79
CA ALA A 106 -4.31 8.49 -13.52
C ALA A 106 -5.69 8.03 -13.01
N ALA A 107 -6.30 8.79 -12.08
CA ALA A 107 -7.64 8.51 -11.59
C ALA A 107 -8.69 8.55 -12.72
N ALA A 108 -8.68 9.61 -13.54
CA ALA A 108 -9.60 9.74 -14.68
C ALA A 108 -9.45 8.59 -15.70
N LEU A 109 -8.22 8.14 -15.94
CA LEU A 109 -7.95 7.01 -16.84
C LEU A 109 -8.56 5.70 -16.32
N LEU A 110 -8.46 5.45 -15.01
CA LEU A 110 -9.09 4.28 -14.39
C LEU A 110 -10.62 4.39 -14.34
N ASP A 111 -11.17 5.60 -14.21
CA ASP A 111 -12.61 5.83 -14.26
C ASP A 111 -13.18 5.56 -15.66
N GLU A 112 -12.41 5.86 -16.72
CA GLU A 112 -12.81 5.66 -18.11
C GLU A 112 -12.65 4.22 -18.58
N HIS A 113 -11.55 3.55 -18.18
CA HIS A 113 -11.17 2.25 -18.73
C HIS A 113 -11.24 1.09 -17.73
N GLY A 114 -11.59 1.36 -16.48
CA GLY A 114 -11.61 0.39 -15.38
C GLY A 114 -10.29 0.33 -14.62
N ALA A 115 -10.40 0.04 -13.32
CA ALA A 115 -9.25 -0.11 -12.42
C ALA A 115 -8.67 -1.53 -12.54
N THR A 116 -7.97 -1.79 -13.63
CA THR A 116 -7.36 -3.09 -13.95
C THR A 116 -5.87 -2.95 -14.24
N TRP A 117 -5.14 -4.06 -14.09
CA TRP A 117 -3.72 -4.09 -14.45
C TRP A 117 -3.48 -3.81 -15.93
N GLU A 118 -4.38 -4.28 -16.80
CA GLU A 118 -4.32 -4.04 -18.24
C GLU A 118 -4.38 -2.54 -18.57
N THR A 119 -5.20 -1.77 -17.84
CA THR A 119 -5.27 -0.31 -17.98
C THR A 119 -3.94 0.34 -17.59
N VAL A 120 -3.31 -0.13 -16.49
CA VAL A 120 -1.98 0.34 -16.07
C VAL A 120 -0.94 0.05 -17.12
N VAL A 121 -0.83 -1.19 -17.59
CA VAL A 121 0.14 -1.61 -18.62
C VAL A 121 -0.02 -0.80 -19.89
N LYS A 122 -1.26 -0.58 -20.35
CA LYS A 122 -1.56 0.25 -21.53
C LYS A 122 -1.05 1.68 -21.37
N ALA A 123 -1.24 2.29 -20.18
CA ALA A 123 -0.76 3.64 -19.91
C ALA A 123 0.77 3.75 -19.98
N PHE A 124 1.51 2.73 -19.53
CA PHE A 124 2.96 2.66 -19.68
C PHE A 124 3.35 2.44 -21.14
N ALA A 125 2.67 1.53 -21.85
CA ALA A 125 2.94 1.23 -23.28
C ALA A 125 2.76 2.44 -24.19
N GLU A 126 1.81 3.33 -23.92
CA GLU A 126 1.60 4.60 -24.65
C GLU A 126 2.81 5.55 -24.53
N LYS A 127 3.68 5.33 -23.57
CA LYS A 127 4.96 6.05 -23.40
C LYS A 127 6.17 5.22 -23.78
N ASN A 128 5.98 4.14 -24.53
CA ASN A 128 7.03 3.18 -24.91
C ASN A 128 7.76 2.55 -23.72
N LEU A 129 7.05 2.36 -22.61
CA LEU A 129 7.54 1.67 -21.42
C LEU A 129 6.95 0.26 -21.38
N SER A 130 7.78 -0.73 -21.00
CA SER A 130 7.35 -2.13 -20.95
C SER A 130 6.51 -2.43 -19.71
N GLU A 131 5.83 -3.57 -19.72
CA GLU A 131 5.12 -4.11 -18.56
C GLU A 131 6.06 -4.35 -17.36
N ASP A 132 7.32 -4.73 -17.60
CA ASP A 132 8.31 -4.89 -16.53
C ASP A 132 8.55 -3.56 -15.79
N VAL A 133 8.58 -2.44 -16.51
CA VAL A 133 8.69 -1.11 -15.91
C VAL A 133 7.45 -0.79 -15.09
N ALA A 134 6.25 -1.09 -15.60
CA ALA A 134 5.00 -0.94 -14.85
C ALA A 134 5.02 -1.80 -13.57
N LEU A 135 5.45 -3.06 -13.66
CA LEU A 135 5.54 -3.99 -12.54
C LEU A 135 6.52 -3.50 -11.46
N ILE A 136 7.67 -2.96 -11.85
CA ILE A 136 8.63 -2.36 -10.90
C ILE A 136 7.99 -1.18 -10.17
N ASN A 137 7.30 -0.28 -10.90
CA ASN A 137 6.61 0.86 -10.27
C ASN A 137 5.50 0.38 -9.33
N ALA A 138 4.72 -0.64 -9.72
CA ALA A 138 3.68 -1.21 -8.88
C ALA A 138 4.23 -1.80 -7.57
N ARG A 139 5.36 -2.50 -7.63
CA ARG A 139 6.05 -3.05 -6.45
C ARG A 139 6.60 -1.96 -5.53
N LEU A 140 7.09 -0.86 -6.09
CA LEU A 140 7.60 0.27 -5.32
C LEU A 140 6.48 1.12 -4.70
N ALA A 141 5.32 1.20 -5.37
CA ALA A 141 4.14 1.90 -4.87
C ALA A 141 3.35 1.10 -3.83
N LYS A 142 3.54 -0.23 -3.77
CA LYS A 142 2.74 -1.12 -2.93
C LYS A 142 3.08 -0.94 -1.45
N ILE A 143 2.05 -0.70 -0.64
CA ILE A 143 2.11 -0.88 0.81
C ILE A 143 1.71 -2.33 1.10
N LEU A 144 2.57 -3.05 1.82
CA LEU A 144 2.33 -4.46 2.14
C LEU A 144 1.11 -4.63 3.03
N GLN A 145 0.34 -5.67 2.74
CA GLN A 145 -0.79 -6.15 3.55
C GLN A 145 -0.46 -7.54 4.11
N ALA A 146 -1.32 -8.10 4.94
CA ALA A 146 -1.07 -9.39 5.59
C ALA A 146 -0.76 -10.53 4.60
N ASN A 147 -1.42 -10.52 3.43
CA ASN A 147 -1.19 -11.50 2.36
C ASN A 147 0.09 -11.25 1.56
N ASP A 148 0.69 -10.07 1.69
CA ASP A 148 1.94 -9.68 1.05
C ASP A 148 3.16 -9.93 1.96
N TYR A 149 2.98 -10.64 3.09
CA TYR A 149 4.04 -10.88 4.06
C TYR A 149 4.05 -12.33 4.56
N ASP A 150 5.19 -12.99 4.40
CA ASP A 150 5.43 -14.32 4.96
C ASP A 150 5.86 -14.20 6.43
N PHE A 151 4.93 -14.47 7.34
CA PHE A 151 5.17 -14.41 8.79
C PHE A 151 6.13 -15.50 9.28
N THR A 152 6.26 -16.62 8.55
CA THR A 152 7.13 -17.73 8.93
C THR A 152 8.59 -17.39 8.65
N ASN A 153 8.87 -16.87 7.47
CA ASN A 153 10.22 -16.51 7.03
C ASN A 153 10.53 -15.02 7.30
N GLN A 154 9.57 -14.25 7.80
CA GLN A 154 9.69 -12.82 8.12
C GLN A 154 10.17 -11.98 6.93
N GLN A 155 9.56 -12.21 5.76
CA GLN A 155 9.96 -11.50 4.53
C GLN A 155 8.75 -11.11 3.68
N PRO A 156 8.85 -10.00 2.92
CA PRO A 156 7.79 -9.60 2.00
C PRO A 156 7.66 -10.59 0.84
N ILE A 157 6.42 -10.77 0.39
CA ILE A 157 6.06 -11.46 -0.85
C ILE A 157 5.94 -10.41 -1.93
N LEU A 158 6.70 -10.56 -3.02
CA LEU A 158 6.66 -9.60 -4.11
C LEU A 158 5.28 -9.58 -4.78
N TRP A 159 4.72 -8.40 -4.89
CA TRP A 159 3.47 -8.20 -5.59
C TRP A 159 3.54 -8.67 -7.05
N THR A 160 2.51 -9.37 -7.49
CA THR A 160 2.31 -9.78 -8.89
C THR A 160 0.93 -9.35 -9.34
N ALA A 161 0.79 -9.00 -10.61
CA ALA A 161 -0.52 -8.73 -11.18
C ALA A 161 -1.35 -10.01 -11.10
N SER A 162 -2.39 -10.01 -10.27
CA SER A 162 -3.38 -11.08 -10.30
C SER A 162 -4.12 -10.97 -11.62
N SER A 163 -4.22 -12.05 -12.38
CA SER A 163 -5.17 -12.12 -13.48
C SER A 163 -6.56 -11.92 -12.86
N SER A 164 -7.16 -10.77 -13.13
CA SER A 164 -8.48 -10.40 -12.65
C SER A 164 -9.49 -11.45 -13.13
N GLY A 165 -9.89 -12.37 -12.24
CA GLY A 165 -10.92 -13.34 -12.60
C GLY A 165 -10.99 -14.64 -11.80
N GLN A 166 -10.17 -14.88 -10.81
CA GLN A 166 -10.41 -16.00 -9.90
C GLN A 166 -11.04 -15.51 -8.60
N ALA A 167 -12.37 -15.65 -8.53
CA ALA A 167 -13.10 -15.60 -7.28
C ALA A 167 -12.46 -16.62 -6.32
N ASP A 168 -12.10 -16.14 -5.14
CA ASP A 168 -11.63 -16.95 -4.03
C ASP A 168 -12.72 -17.97 -3.66
N ASN A 169 -12.60 -19.19 -4.18
CA ASN A 169 -13.39 -20.32 -3.75
C ASN A 169 -12.88 -20.75 -2.38
N GLY A 170 -13.40 -20.07 -1.34
CA GLY A 170 -13.17 -20.40 0.05
C GLY A 170 -13.28 -21.91 0.26
N ALA A 171 -12.16 -22.54 0.56
CA ALA A 171 -12.12 -23.91 1.07
C ALA A 171 -12.89 -23.93 2.40
N ARG A 172 -14.15 -24.39 2.34
CA ARG A 172 -14.89 -24.85 3.53
C ARG A 172 -14.09 -26.01 4.12
N VAL A 173 -13.44 -25.74 5.23
CA VAL A 173 -13.00 -26.81 6.14
C VAL A 173 -14.30 -27.42 6.68
N GLN A 174 -14.62 -28.64 6.25
CA GLN A 174 -15.63 -29.45 6.88
C GLN A 174 -15.03 -29.97 8.19
N ASP A 175 -15.56 -29.49 9.31
CA ASP A 175 -15.41 -30.16 10.59
C ASP A 175 -16.06 -31.54 10.46
N ALA A 176 -15.24 -32.59 10.46
CA ALA A 176 -15.68 -33.95 10.70
C ALA A 176 -15.70 -34.13 12.22
N ALA A 177 -16.88 -34.13 12.79
CA ALA A 177 -17.12 -34.70 14.11
C ALA A 177 -17.07 -36.23 13.98
N ASP A 178 -16.25 -36.88 14.83
CA ASP A 178 -16.49 -38.17 15.49
C ASP A 178 -15.70 -38.21 16.78
#